data_ff49914c87efd4b5694134e2563e16bf
#
_entry.id   ff49914c87efd4b5694134e2563e16bf
#
_cell.length_a   1.000
_cell.length_b   1.000
_cell.length_c   1.000
_cell.angle_alpha   90.00
_cell.angle_beta   90.00
_cell.angle_gamma   90.00
#
_symmetry.space_group_name_H-M   'P 1'
#
loop_
_entity.id
_entity.type
_entity.pdbx_description
1 polymer ?
#
loop_
_entity_poly.entity_id
_entity_poly.type
_entity_poly.pdbx_seq_one_letter_code
_entity_poly.pdbx_strand_id
1 'polypeptide(L)'
;MGIDHAVWSYMISLRSEWLTSLVVPFTLAFAPRYVLLYSALWSAWRARCTPPLQAVFPLLAVGFAVSLSPLLKALIGRERPPIAEQLLYHFNPSMPSGHAVAAFALATVISYLSTRAWVQQLAWCVAVLVALSRLYVGVHWLSDVLVGGAIGVIAVWLIWSACRFNKPNSE
;
A
#
# COMPACT_ATOMS: atom_id res chain seq x y z
N MET A 1 21.21 14.49 -11.99
CA MET A 1 19.83 14.28 -11.49
C MET A 1 19.77 12.91 -10.85
N GLY A 2 19.20 12.79 -9.64
CA GLY A 2 19.07 11.48 -8.98
C GLY A 2 17.99 10.62 -9.64
N ILE A 3 18.01 9.30 -9.36
CA ILE A 3 17.03 8.32 -9.89
C ILE A 3 15.58 8.75 -9.61
N ASP A 4 15.29 9.30 -8.44
CA ASP A 4 13.96 9.80 -8.07
C ASP A 4 13.43 10.83 -9.06
N HIS A 5 14.24 11.81 -9.43
CA HIS A 5 13.87 12.84 -10.40
C HIS A 5 13.69 12.28 -11.81
N ALA A 6 14.56 11.37 -12.24
CA ALA A 6 14.47 10.76 -13.56
C ALA A 6 13.17 9.96 -13.73
N VAL A 7 12.85 9.12 -12.72
CA VAL A 7 11.61 8.33 -12.72
C VAL A 7 10.39 9.23 -12.63
N TRP A 8 10.41 10.24 -11.78
CA TRP A 8 9.31 11.20 -11.65
C TRP A 8 9.05 11.94 -12.97
N SER A 9 10.08 12.50 -13.60
CA SER A 9 9.95 13.21 -14.91
C SER A 9 9.40 12.27 -15.98
N TYR A 10 9.87 11.03 -16.03
CA TYR A 10 9.36 10.01 -16.94
C TYR A 10 7.87 9.74 -16.72
N MET A 11 7.45 9.54 -15.46
CA MET A 11 6.05 9.28 -15.14
C MET A 11 5.12 10.45 -15.49
N ILE A 12 5.60 11.70 -15.33
CA ILE A 12 4.88 12.90 -15.76
C ILE A 12 4.72 12.92 -17.30
N SER A 13 5.76 12.56 -18.05
CA SER A 13 5.71 12.54 -19.52
C SER A 13 4.76 11.51 -20.11
N LEU A 14 4.40 10.46 -19.34
CA LEU A 14 3.43 9.43 -19.75
C LEU A 14 1.97 9.88 -19.60
N ARG A 15 1.71 11.08 -19.07
CA ARG A 15 0.34 11.54 -18.81
C ARG A 15 -0.43 11.77 -20.10
N SER A 16 -1.67 11.29 -20.08
CA SER A 16 -2.69 11.56 -21.10
C SER A 16 -4.05 11.66 -20.42
N GLU A 17 -5.01 12.32 -21.02
CA GLU A 17 -6.34 12.52 -20.44
C GLU A 17 -7.03 11.19 -20.12
N TRP A 18 -7.03 10.26 -21.09
CA TRP A 18 -7.65 8.95 -20.89
C TRP A 18 -6.99 8.13 -19.78
N LEU A 19 -5.64 8.13 -19.70
CA LEU A 19 -4.92 7.39 -18.66
C LEU A 19 -5.14 8.04 -17.28
N THR A 20 -5.15 9.36 -17.22
CA THR A 20 -5.43 10.11 -16.00
C THR A 20 -6.84 9.81 -15.47
N SER A 21 -7.85 9.71 -16.37
CA SER A 21 -9.23 9.37 -15.99
C SER A 21 -9.37 7.97 -15.38
N LEU A 22 -8.45 7.06 -15.65
CA LEU A 22 -8.39 5.73 -15.05
C LEU A 22 -7.54 5.70 -13.76
N VAL A 23 -6.35 6.31 -13.80
CA VAL A 23 -5.38 6.24 -12.70
C VAL A 23 -5.86 7.01 -11.47
N VAL A 24 -6.53 8.16 -11.63
CA VAL A 24 -7.00 8.96 -10.49
C VAL A 24 -8.05 8.21 -9.66
N PRO A 25 -9.17 7.72 -10.21
CA PRO A 25 -10.13 6.95 -9.41
C PRO A 25 -9.52 5.65 -8.86
N PHE A 26 -8.66 4.96 -9.64
CA PHE A 26 -7.96 3.77 -9.17
C PHE A 26 -7.14 4.06 -7.90
N THR A 27 -6.27 5.08 -7.93
CA THR A 27 -5.43 5.40 -6.76
C THR A 27 -6.28 5.84 -5.56
N LEU A 28 -7.40 6.55 -5.77
CA LEU A 28 -8.32 6.96 -4.71
C LEU A 28 -9.01 5.76 -4.06
N ALA A 29 -9.41 4.74 -4.84
CA ALA A 29 -10.00 3.51 -4.33
C ALA A 29 -9.05 2.73 -3.40
N PHE A 30 -7.74 2.87 -3.58
CA PHE A 30 -6.72 2.27 -2.73
C PHE A 30 -6.11 3.24 -1.71
N ALA A 31 -6.80 4.35 -1.39
CA ALA A 31 -6.36 5.21 -0.28
C ALA A 31 -6.33 4.41 1.04
N PRO A 32 -5.37 4.69 1.96
CA PRO A 32 -5.18 3.91 3.19
C PRO A 32 -6.47 3.69 3.98
N ARG A 33 -7.36 4.68 4.02
CA ARG A 33 -8.68 4.59 4.67
C ARG A 33 -9.57 3.49 4.08
N TYR A 34 -9.57 3.34 2.75
CA TYR A 34 -10.37 2.31 2.07
C TYR A 34 -9.73 0.93 2.20
N VAL A 35 -8.40 0.84 2.16
CA VAL A 35 -7.70 -0.43 2.41
C VAL A 35 -7.95 -0.91 3.83
N LEU A 36 -8.00 0.00 4.82
CA LEU A 36 -8.42 -0.33 6.19
C LEU A 36 -9.87 -0.81 6.24
N LEU A 37 -10.79 -0.15 5.53
CA LEU A 37 -12.18 -0.58 5.43
C LEU A 37 -12.28 -1.98 4.80
N TYR A 38 -11.59 -2.25 3.70
CA TYR A 38 -11.56 -3.58 3.06
C TYR A 38 -11.03 -4.65 4.03
N SER A 39 -9.99 -4.33 4.78
CA SER A 39 -9.40 -5.22 5.79
C SER A 39 -10.37 -5.48 6.95
N ALA A 40 -11.12 -4.46 7.38
CA ALA A 40 -12.14 -4.58 8.43
C ALA A 40 -13.31 -5.46 7.98
N LEU A 41 -13.84 -5.23 6.77
CA LEU A 41 -14.93 -6.03 6.19
C LEU A 41 -14.48 -7.49 6.01
N TRP A 42 -13.25 -7.70 5.54
CA TRP A 42 -12.69 -9.05 5.42
C TRP A 42 -12.53 -9.72 6.78
N SER A 43 -12.03 -9.03 7.80
CA SER A 43 -11.93 -9.55 9.17
C SER A 43 -13.30 -9.91 9.74
N ALA A 44 -14.33 -9.06 9.55
CA ALA A 44 -15.70 -9.32 9.98
C ALA A 44 -16.31 -10.55 9.28
N TRP A 45 -16.03 -10.72 7.99
CA TRP A 45 -16.45 -11.92 7.26
C TRP A 45 -15.75 -13.18 7.78
N ARG A 46 -14.43 -13.13 8.02
CA ARG A 46 -13.65 -14.24 8.58
C ARG A 46 -14.10 -14.66 9.97
N ALA A 47 -14.59 -13.72 10.78
CA ALA A 47 -15.07 -14.01 12.15
C ALA A 47 -16.23 -15.02 12.20
N ARG A 48 -16.87 -15.29 11.05
CA ARG A 48 -17.93 -16.32 10.95
C ARG A 48 -17.39 -17.74 10.84
N CYS A 49 -16.11 -17.91 10.42
CA CYS A 49 -15.55 -19.21 10.03
C CYS A 49 -14.19 -19.52 10.64
N THR A 50 -13.55 -18.57 11.33
CA THR A 50 -12.20 -18.73 11.88
C THR A 50 -12.10 -18.25 13.33
N PRO A 51 -11.13 -18.77 14.12
CA PRO A 51 -10.89 -18.28 15.49
C PRO A 51 -10.68 -16.76 15.54
N PRO A 52 -11.07 -16.09 16.64
CA PRO A 52 -11.08 -14.62 16.74
C PRO A 52 -9.76 -13.96 16.35
N LEU A 53 -8.61 -14.46 16.83
CA LEU A 53 -7.31 -13.88 16.52
C LEU A 53 -6.96 -14.01 15.02
N GLN A 54 -7.30 -15.12 14.39
CA GLN A 54 -7.11 -15.31 12.94
C GLN A 54 -8.08 -14.46 12.12
N ALA A 55 -9.29 -14.26 12.64
CA ALA A 55 -10.29 -13.43 11.96
C ALA A 55 -9.87 -11.96 11.90
N VAL A 56 -9.37 -11.39 12.99
CA VAL A 56 -8.99 -9.98 13.07
C VAL A 56 -7.62 -9.68 12.45
N PHE A 57 -6.84 -10.70 12.10
CA PHE A 57 -5.49 -10.54 11.58
C PHE A 57 -5.38 -9.56 10.38
N PRO A 58 -6.27 -9.60 9.34
CA PRO A 58 -6.17 -8.64 8.24
C PRO A 58 -6.25 -7.17 8.72
N LEU A 59 -7.19 -6.87 9.61
CA LEU A 59 -7.35 -5.52 10.15
C LEU A 59 -6.18 -5.12 11.04
N LEU A 60 -5.72 -6.00 11.93
CA LEU A 60 -4.60 -5.71 12.83
C LEU A 60 -3.31 -5.45 12.05
N ALA A 61 -2.99 -6.31 11.10
CA ALA A 61 -1.74 -6.21 10.35
C ALA A 61 -1.70 -4.98 9.43
N VAL A 62 -2.78 -4.73 8.67
CA VAL A 62 -2.88 -3.53 7.82
C VAL A 62 -2.99 -2.28 8.68
N GLY A 63 -3.76 -2.30 9.77
CA GLY A 63 -3.90 -1.20 10.71
C GLY A 63 -2.57 -0.79 11.33
N PHE A 64 -1.79 -1.76 11.80
CA PHE A 64 -0.44 -1.52 12.31
C PHE A 64 0.47 -0.89 11.22
N ALA A 65 0.51 -1.47 10.03
CA ALA A 65 1.32 -0.93 8.93
C ALA A 65 0.94 0.53 8.60
N VAL A 66 -0.36 0.81 8.46
CA VAL A 66 -0.85 2.14 8.12
C VAL A 66 -0.57 3.16 9.23
N SER A 67 -0.65 2.77 10.50
CA SER A 67 -0.37 3.66 11.63
C SER A 67 1.10 4.10 11.72
N LEU A 68 2.03 3.32 11.19
CA LEU A 68 3.44 3.71 11.12
C LEU A 68 3.68 4.86 10.13
N SER A 69 2.86 4.98 9.08
CA SER A 69 3.09 5.97 8.02
C SER A 69 3.08 7.42 8.51
N PRO A 70 2.10 7.93 9.27
CA PRO A 70 2.11 9.32 9.75
C PRO A 70 3.26 9.57 10.74
N LEU A 71 3.62 8.60 11.59
CA LEU A 71 4.75 8.71 12.51
C LEU A 71 6.07 8.88 11.75
N LEU A 72 6.33 8.00 10.77
CA LEU A 72 7.53 8.06 9.96
C LEU A 72 7.58 9.32 9.09
N LYS A 73 6.44 9.79 8.58
CA LYS A 73 6.35 11.07 7.86
C LYS A 73 6.80 12.24 8.71
N ALA A 74 6.35 12.30 9.96
CA ALA A 74 6.74 13.36 10.89
C ALA A 74 8.24 13.32 11.23
N LEU A 75 8.82 12.11 11.35
CA LEU A 75 10.25 11.92 11.65
C LEU A 75 11.16 12.23 10.46
N ILE A 76 10.78 11.83 9.25
CA ILE A 76 11.61 11.99 8.05
C ILE A 76 11.48 13.39 7.45
N GLY A 77 10.29 13.98 7.46
CA GLY A 77 10.03 15.34 7.01
C GLY A 77 10.32 15.61 5.52
N ARG A 78 10.36 14.59 4.66
CA ARG A 78 10.77 14.73 3.27
C ARG A 78 9.81 15.58 2.45
N GLU A 79 10.34 16.50 1.66
CA GLU A 79 9.56 17.29 0.71
C GLU A 79 9.00 16.46 -0.44
N ARG A 80 7.81 16.85 -0.91
CA ARG A 80 7.16 16.25 -2.07
C ARG A 80 7.70 16.79 -3.39
N PRO A 81 7.43 16.09 -4.50
CA PRO A 81 7.58 16.67 -5.84
C PRO A 81 6.83 18.02 -5.97
N PRO A 82 7.22 18.88 -6.93
CA PRO A 82 6.64 20.19 -7.13
C PRO A 82 5.12 20.17 -7.22
N ILE A 83 4.45 21.05 -6.46
CA ILE A 83 3.00 21.09 -6.34
C ILE A 83 2.30 21.37 -7.67
N ALA A 84 2.94 22.11 -8.57
CA ALA A 84 2.42 22.41 -9.90
C ALA A 84 2.19 21.17 -10.76
N GLU A 85 2.91 20.08 -10.47
CA GLU A 85 2.83 18.82 -11.19
C GLU A 85 1.98 17.76 -10.46
N GLN A 86 1.38 18.09 -9.32
CA GLN A 86 0.56 17.15 -8.57
C GLN A 86 -0.88 17.15 -9.08
N LEU A 87 -1.38 15.98 -9.53
CA LEU A 87 -2.80 15.80 -9.89
C LEU A 87 -3.71 15.69 -8.65
N LEU A 88 -3.14 15.35 -7.49
CA LEU A 88 -3.82 15.25 -6.19
C LEU A 88 -2.99 15.98 -5.15
N TYR A 89 -3.54 17.01 -4.52
CA TYR A 89 -2.79 17.83 -3.57
C TYR A 89 -2.65 17.17 -2.20
N HIS A 90 -1.43 17.18 -1.68
CA HIS A 90 -1.11 16.69 -0.35
C HIS A 90 -0.13 17.65 0.35
N PHE A 91 -0.41 18.03 1.60
CA PHE A 91 0.37 19.00 2.38
C PHE A 91 1.30 18.34 3.42
N ASN A 92 1.19 17.05 3.66
CA ASN A 92 2.03 16.30 4.60
C ASN A 92 3.31 15.80 3.90
N PRO A 93 4.37 15.43 4.65
CA PRO A 93 5.63 14.91 4.09
C PRO A 93 5.45 13.74 3.14
N SER A 94 6.39 13.58 2.19
CA SER A 94 6.26 12.58 1.11
C SER A 94 6.57 11.16 1.58
N MET A 95 7.63 10.95 2.34
CA MET A 95 8.14 9.63 2.73
C MET A 95 7.68 9.18 4.11
N PRO A 96 7.21 7.95 4.23
CA PRO A 96 6.90 6.95 3.21
C PRO A 96 5.56 7.21 2.51
N SER A 97 5.35 6.57 1.34
CA SER A 97 4.05 6.60 0.65
C SER A 97 3.02 5.75 1.40
N GLY A 98 2.00 6.39 1.99
CA GLY A 98 0.95 5.69 2.74
C GLY A 98 0.10 4.73 1.88
N HIS A 99 -0.11 5.04 0.58
CA HIS A 99 -0.77 4.14 -0.36
C HIS A 99 0.05 2.88 -0.60
N ALA A 100 1.38 3.02 -0.78
CA ALA A 100 2.27 1.88 -0.94
C ALA A 100 2.31 1.04 0.33
N VAL A 101 2.42 1.65 1.53
CA VAL A 101 2.34 0.94 2.81
C VAL A 101 1.07 0.09 2.88
N ALA A 102 -0.09 0.69 2.64
CA ALA A 102 -1.38 0.01 2.75
C ALA A 102 -1.55 -1.13 1.73
N ALA A 103 -1.22 -0.86 0.45
CA ALA A 103 -1.39 -1.83 -0.62
C ALA A 103 -0.45 -3.04 -0.47
N PHE A 104 0.82 -2.82 -0.13
CA PHE A 104 1.79 -3.90 0.10
C PHE A 104 1.49 -4.68 1.38
N ALA A 105 1.01 -4.01 2.43
CA ALA A 105 0.51 -4.70 3.63
C ALA A 105 -0.66 -5.63 3.28
N LEU A 106 -1.66 -5.14 2.54
CA LEU A 106 -2.79 -5.96 2.13
C LEU A 106 -2.37 -7.14 1.23
N ALA A 107 -1.48 -6.92 0.26
CA ALA A 107 -0.94 -7.98 -0.59
C ALA A 107 -0.21 -9.05 0.23
N THR A 108 0.56 -8.65 1.24
CA THR A 108 1.25 -9.57 2.14
C THR A 108 0.26 -10.37 2.98
N VAL A 109 -0.78 -9.73 3.53
CA VAL A 109 -1.86 -10.43 4.25
C VAL A 109 -2.55 -11.46 3.36
N ILE A 110 -2.88 -11.09 2.12
CA ILE A 110 -3.46 -12.02 1.13
C ILE A 110 -2.52 -13.20 0.88
N SER A 111 -1.22 -12.95 0.73
CA SER A 111 -0.22 -14.00 0.49
C SER A 111 -0.07 -14.98 1.66
N TYR A 112 -0.30 -14.52 2.89
CA TYR A 112 -0.28 -15.41 4.07
C TYR A 112 -1.57 -16.22 4.24
N LEU A 113 -2.72 -15.67 3.84
CA LEU A 113 -4.02 -16.28 4.07
C LEU A 113 -4.57 -17.06 2.86
N SER A 114 -4.05 -16.85 1.67
CA SER A 114 -4.47 -17.56 0.46
C SER A 114 -3.49 -18.67 0.09
N THR A 115 -4.00 -19.84 -0.26
CA THR A 115 -3.22 -20.93 -0.84
C THR A 115 -3.15 -20.86 -2.37
N ARG A 116 -4.00 -20.04 -3.01
CA ARG A 116 -4.11 -19.92 -4.47
C ARG A 116 -3.06 -18.94 -5.01
N ALA A 117 -2.09 -19.46 -5.76
CA ALA A 117 -0.99 -18.66 -6.32
C ALA A 117 -1.47 -17.48 -7.18
N TRP A 118 -2.50 -17.65 -8.00
CA TRP A 118 -3.02 -16.57 -8.83
C TRP A 118 -3.61 -15.41 -8.03
N VAL A 119 -4.23 -15.70 -6.85
CA VAL A 119 -4.75 -14.66 -5.93
C VAL A 119 -3.60 -13.85 -5.35
N GLN A 120 -2.53 -14.52 -4.94
CA GLN A 120 -1.33 -13.86 -4.42
C GLN A 120 -0.69 -12.97 -5.50
N GLN A 121 -0.50 -13.51 -6.71
CA GLN A 121 0.06 -12.76 -7.85
C GLN A 121 -0.78 -11.53 -8.18
N LEU A 122 -2.10 -11.67 -8.25
CA LEU A 122 -3.01 -10.54 -8.50
C LEU A 122 -2.87 -9.46 -7.41
N ALA A 123 -2.81 -9.86 -6.13
CA ALA A 123 -2.64 -8.91 -5.03
C ALA A 123 -1.32 -8.12 -5.15
N TRP A 124 -0.21 -8.78 -5.50
CA TRP A 124 1.08 -8.11 -5.73
C TRP A 124 1.06 -7.21 -6.97
N CYS A 125 0.43 -7.64 -8.06
CA CYS A 125 0.24 -6.79 -9.25
C CYS A 125 -0.54 -5.52 -8.89
N VAL A 126 -1.63 -5.63 -8.15
CA VAL A 126 -2.41 -4.48 -7.70
C VAL A 126 -1.58 -3.58 -6.80
N ALA A 127 -0.80 -4.12 -5.85
CA ALA A 127 0.06 -3.31 -4.98
C ALA A 127 1.11 -2.51 -5.77
N VAL A 128 1.74 -3.13 -6.78
CA VAL A 128 2.67 -2.46 -7.69
C VAL A 128 1.96 -1.38 -8.50
N LEU A 129 0.78 -1.65 -9.05
CA LEU A 129 -0.01 -0.66 -9.79
C LEU A 129 -0.40 0.53 -8.90
N VAL A 130 -0.75 0.29 -7.63
CA VAL A 130 -1.00 1.37 -6.65
C VAL A 130 0.27 2.20 -6.44
N ALA A 131 1.44 1.58 -6.27
CA ALA A 131 2.71 2.29 -6.14
C ALA A 131 3.02 3.15 -7.38
N LEU A 132 2.88 2.58 -8.59
CA LEU A 132 3.06 3.29 -9.86
C LEU A 132 2.08 4.45 -10.02
N SER A 133 0.82 4.27 -9.60
CA SER A 133 -0.17 5.34 -9.64
C SER A 133 0.25 6.56 -8.82
N ARG A 134 1.00 6.38 -7.70
CA ARG A 134 1.49 7.49 -6.86
C ARG A 134 2.59 8.29 -7.53
N LEU A 135 3.41 7.63 -8.35
CA LEU A 135 4.41 8.29 -9.19
C LEU A 135 3.73 9.04 -10.34
N TYR A 136 2.75 8.42 -11.00
CA TYR A 136 1.99 9.00 -12.09
C TYR A 136 1.24 10.28 -11.70
N VAL A 137 0.56 10.27 -10.54
CA VAL A 137 -0.14 11.47 -10.05
C VAL A 137 0.83 12.55 -9.51
N GLY A 138 2.14 12.27 -9.48
CA GLY A 138 3.20 13.26 -9.21
C GLY A 138 3.37 13.64 -7.74
N VAL A 139 2.87 12.83 -6.80
CA VAL A 139 2.84 13.19 -5.37
C VAL A 139 3.93 12.52 -4.54
N HIS A 140 4.66 11.57 -5.11
CA HIS A 140 5.72 10.80 -4.46
C HIS A 140 6.93 10.59 -5.35
N TRP A 141 8.10 10.45 -4.73
CA TRP A 141 9.33 9.97 -5.33
C TRP A 141 9.34 8.44 -5.39
N LEU A 142 10.19 7.87 -6.29
CA LEU A 142 10.36 6.41 -6.36
C LEU A 142 10.73 5.80 -5.00
N SER A 143 11.69 6.38 -4.32
CA SER A 143 12.13 5.89 -3.00
C SER A 143 11.03 5.96 -1.93
N ASP A 144 10.07 6.91 -2.00
CA ASP A 144 8.93 6.96 -1.07
C ASP A 144 8.03 5.72 -1.19
N VAL A 145 7.80 5.25 -2.43
CA VAL A 145 6.94 4.07 -2.68
C VAL A 145 7.68 2.76 -2.39
N LEU A 146 8.98 2.69 -2.65
CA LEU A 146 9.81 1.52 -2.32
C LEU A 146 9.89 1.33 -0.80
N VAL A 147 10.22 2.40 -0.07
CA VAL A 147 10.25 2.37 1.41
C VAL A 147 8.87 2.08 1.96
N GLY A 148 7.82 2.69 1.41
CA GLY A 148 6.44 2.40 1.82
C GLY A 148 6.06 0.93 1.63
N GLY A 149 6.40 0.34 0.48
CA GLY A 149 6.19 -1.08 0.21
C GLY A 149 6.92 -1.98 1.21
N ALA A 150 8.20 -1.71 1.47
CA ALA A 150 9.00 -2.46 2.43
C ALA A 150 8.40 -2.39 3.85
N ILE A 151 7.98 -1.20 4.30
CA ILE A 151 7.32 -1.02 5.60
C ILE A 151 6.03 -1.86 5.66
N GLY A 152 5.19 -1.84 4.62
CA GLY A 152 3.97 -2.63 4.56
C GLY A 152 4.24 -4.12 4.73
N VAL A 153 5.22 -4.67 4.02
CA VAL A 153 5.62 -6.09 4.10
C VAL A 153 6.15 -6.44 5.49
N ILE A 154 7.11 -5.65 5.99
CA ILE A 154 7.78 -5.90 7.29
C ILE A 154 6.77 -5.82 8.44
N ALA A 155 5.87 -4.83 8.44
CA ALA A 155 4.86 -4.67 9.47
C ALA A 155 3.93 -5.90 9.56
N VAL A 156 3.49 -6.42 8.42
CA VAL A 156 2.64 -7.63 8.39
C VAL A 156 3.43 -8.85 8.85
N TRP A 157 4.69 -9.00 8.43
CA TRP A 157 5.55 -10.08 8.87
C TRP A 157 5.76 -10.07 10.40
N LEU A 158 5.95 -8.90 11.00
CA LEU A 158 6.07 -8.75 12.46
C LEU A 158 4.80 -9.22 13.19
N ILE A 159 3.62 -8.80 12.75
CA ILE A 159 2.34 -9.20 13.35
C ILE A 159 2.11 -10.71 13.16
N TRP A 160 2.39 -11.25 11.97
CA TRP A 160 2.29 -12.69 11.72
C TRP A 160 3.16 -13.51 12.64
N SER A 161 4.44 -13.11 12.78
CA SER A 161 5.42 -13.80 13.64
C SER A 161 5.04 -13.69 15.12
N ALA A 162 4.50 -12.56 15.56
CA ALA A 162 4.05 -12.36 16.94
C ALA A 162 2.84 -13.24 17.27
N CYS A 163 1.92 -13.42 16.32
CA CYS A 163 0.72 -14.24 16.50
C CYS A 163 0.98 -15.75 16.36
N ARG A 164 2.19 -16.17 15.95
CA ARG A 164 2.59 -17.59 15.76
C ARG A 164 1.61 -18.40 14.89
N PHE A 165 1.05 -17.78 13.86
CA PHE A 165 0.17 -18.47 12.92
C PHE A 165 0.95 -19.48 12.06
N ASN A 166 0.39 -20.68 11.90
CA ASN A 166 0.87 -21.61 10.89
C ASN A 166 0.28 -21.23 9.54
N LYS A 167 1.09 -21.33 8.47
CA LYS A 167 0.55 -21.19 7.10
C LYS A 167 -0.50 -22.28 6.85
N PRO A 168 -1.59 -21.96 6.12
CA PRO A 168 -2.50 -23.00 5.62
C PRO A 168 -1.72 -23.99 4.75
N ASN A 169 -1.93 -25.30 4.97
CA ASN A 169 -1.33 -26.32 4.11
C ASN A 169 -1.87 -26.14 2.68
N SER A 170 -0.97 -26.18 1.70
CA SER A 170 -1.34 -26.32 0.30
C SER A 170 -1.75 -27.77 0.07
N GLU A 171 -3.04 -28.07 0.07
CA GLU A 171 -3.56 -29.32 -0.51
C GLU A 171 -3.60 -29.23 -2.03
#